data_0dc6e2a195199e650790e092e6b5c175
#
_entry.id   0dc6e2a195199e650790e092e6b5c175
#
_cell.length_a   1.000
_cell.length_b   1.000
_cell.length_c   1.000
_cell.angle_alpha   90.00
_cell.angle_beta   90.00
_cell.angle_gamma   90.00
#
_symmetry.space_group_name_H-M   'P 1'
#
loop_
_entity.id
_entity.type
_entity.pdbx_description
1 polymer ?
#
loop_
_entity_poly.entity_id
_entity_poly.type
_entity_poly.pdbx_seq_one_letter_code
_entity_poly.pdbx_strand_id
1 'polypeptide(L)'
;MTHDPRSALLSAALEAAARGWHVFPLRPGTKRPALHGTAACPGTGPCASGHRKWEQRATTNPDRIRAAWTRAPYNVGVATGPSGLLVIDLDKPKDNSSMDAPCGAATFKALCERSGHAVPDTYRVRTASSGRHLYFTAPDGARLTNTAGTVGELVDTRGWGGYVVAAGSTTPTGPYEALCGSVAVSLPGWLQSILQPAPRTSQAPSTATLGQSRRYADVALASEARNVASAQPGGREAALFRAARALGRFVAWGDLPRHVVEQALQEGGEAAGLSASECRSTLRSALNWSIAHNQRRREMA
;
A
#
# COMPACT_ATOMS: atom_id res chain seq x y z
N MET A 1 18.45 -25.58 26.26
CA MET A 1 17.00 -25.29 26.28
C MET A 1 16.61 -24.89 24.88
N THR A 2 15.96 -25.76 24.12
CA THR A 2 15.42 -25.46 22.80
C THR A 2 14.24 -24.48 22.97
N HIS A 3 14.44 -23.22 22.67
CA HIS A 3 13.37 -22.25 22.66
C HIS A 3 12.32 -22.67 21.62
N ASP A 4 11.11 -22.99 22.07
CA ASP A 4 9.98 -23.28 21.18
C ASP A 4 9.67 -21.98 20.39
N PRO A 5 9.83 -21.98 19.07
CA PRO A 5 9.59 -20.79 18.24
C PRO A 5 8.14 -20.27 18.36
N ARG A 6 7.18 -21.10 18.76
CA ARG A 6 5.79 -20.66 19.01
C ARG A 6 5.71 -19.74 20.21
N SER A 7 6.45 -20.03 21.28
CA SER A 7 6.45 -19.21 22.50
C SER A 7 6.98 -17.80 22.21
N ALA A 8 8.08 -17.69 21.47
CA ALA A 8 8.64 -16.39 21.09
C ALA A 8 7.69 -15.58 20.19
N LEU A 9 7.06 -16.22 19.20
CA LEU A 9 6.10 -15.56 18.30
C LEU A 9 4.80 -15.17 19.02
N LEU A 10 4.33 -15.98 19.99
CA LEU A 10 3.21 -15.62 20.83
C LEU A 10 3.55 -14.39 21.69
N SER A 11 4.72 -14.35 22.32
CA SER A 11 5.18 -13.18 23.08
C SER A 11 5.21 -11.92 22.20
N ALA A 12 5.79 -12.01 21.00
CA ALA A 12 5.83 -10.89 20.06
C ALA A 12 4.43 -10.39 19.67
N ALA A 13 3.47 -11.32 19.48
CA ALA A 13 2.09 -10.94 19.17
C ALA A 13 1.39 -10.25 20.35
N LEU A 14 1.60 -10.76 21.56
CA LEU A 14 1.04 -10.17 22.80
C LEU A 14 1.68 -8.81 23.11
N GLU A 15 2.99 -8.65 22.91
CA GLU A 15 3.68 -7.37 23.06
C GLU A 15 3.19 -6.32 22.08
N ALA A 16 2.98 -6.68 20.81
CA ALA A 16 2.38 -5.78 19.84
C ALA A 16 0.94 -5.40 20.24
N ALA A 17 0.14 -6.36 20.70
CA ALA A 17 -1.22 -6.11 21.16
C ALA A 17 -1.27 -5.24 22.44
N ALA A 18 -0.32 -5.39 23.36
CA ALA A 18 -0.20 -4.54 24.55
C ALA A 18 0.11 -3.06 24.21
N ARG A 19 0.71 -2.81 23.03
CA ARG A 19 0.88 -1.45 22.48
C ARG A 19 -0.40 -0.90 21.83
N GLY A 20 -1.51 -1.63 21.84
CA GLY A 20 -2.75 -1.30 21.13
C GLY A 20 -2.75 -1.68 19.65
N TRP A 21 -1.73 -2.41 19.17
CA TRP A 21 -1.64 -2.76 17.76
C TRP A 21 -2.43 -4.04 17.45
N HIS A 22 -3.29 -3.96 16.46
CA HIS A 22 -4.14 -5.06 16.02
C HIS A 22 -3.33 -6.08 15.23
N VAL A 23 -3.15 -7.28 15.79
CA VAL A 23 -2.35 -8.34 15.20
C VAL A 23 -3.22 -9.40 14.52
N PHE A 24 -2.64 -10.08 13.54
CA PHE A 24 -3.22 -11.23 12.87
C PHE A 24 -2.11 -12.19 12.41
N PRO A 25 -2.41 -13.51 12.26
CA PRO A 25 -1.41 -14.51 11.91
C PRO A 25 -0.98 -14.38 10.44
N LEU A 26 0.33 -14.43 10.20
CA LEU A 26 0.94 -14.66 8.90
C LEU A 26 1.41 -16.11 8.82
N ARG A 27 1.41 -16.70 7.64
CA ARG A 27 1.90 -18.09 7.43
C ARG A 27 3.33 -18.23 7.92
N PRO A 28 3.68 -19.35 8.59
CA PRO A 28 5.03 -19.58 9.09
C PRO A 28 6.09 -19.32 8.02
N GLY A 29 7.15 -18.62 8.39
CA GLY A 29 8.26 -18.28 7.49
C GLY A 29 7.91 -17.34 6.33
N THR A 30 6.72 -16.75 6.28
CA THR A 30 6.32 -15.86 5.19
C THR A 30 5.79 -14.52 5.68
N LYS A 31 5.56 -13.61 4.72
CA LYS A 31 4.89 -12.32 4.94
C LYS A 31 3.38 -12.40 4.64
N ARG A 32 2.85 -13.56 4.21
CA ARG A 32 1.47 -13.70 3.69
C ARG A 32 0.48 -13.99 4.82
N PRO A 33 -0.73 -13.38 4.82
CA PRO A 33 -1.77 -13.71 5.78
C PRO A 33 -2.07 -15.21 5.81
N ALA A 34 -2.21 -15.79 7.01
CA ALA A 34 -2.62 -17.18 7.21
C ALA A 34 -4.14 -17.36 7.10
N LEU A 35 -4.88 -16.29 6.89
CA LEU A 35 -6.32 -16.28 6.78
C LEU A 35 -6.78 -16.56 5.34
N HIS A 36 -7.95 -17.17 5.20
CA HIS A 36 -8.55 -17.46 3.88
C HIS A 36 -8.97 -16.18 3.15
N GLY A 37 -8.88 -16.20 1.83
CA GLY A 37 -9.43 -15.15 0.96
C GLY A 37 -10.93 -15.34 0.69
N THR A 38 -11.54 -14.40 -0.04
CA THR A 38 -12.99 -14.41 -0.35
C THR A 38 -13.43 -15.70 -1.05
N ALA A 39 -12.66 -16.15 -2.06
CA ALA A 39 -12.99 -17.35 -2.84
C ALA A 39 -12.97 -18.67 -2.03
N ALA A 40 -12.17 -18.72 -0.95
CA ALA A 40 -12.07 -19.89 -0.06
C ALA A 40 -12.80 -19.66 1.28
N CYS A 41 -13.71 -18.69 1.35
CA CYS A 41 -14.41 -18.37 2.58
C CYS A 41 -15.47 -19.43 2.92
N PRO A 42 -15.38 -20.08 4.11
CA PRO A 42 -16.38 -21.10 4.50
C PRO A 42 -17.73 -20.52 4.92
N GLY A 43 -17.88 -19.19 5.04
CA GLY A 43 -19.11 -18.54 5.48
C GLY A 43 -19.49 -18.80 6.95
N THR A 44 -18.55 -19.30 7.78
CA THR A 44 -18.81 -19.67 9.17
C THR A 44 -17.97 -18.85 10.15
N GLY A 45 -18.28 -18.92 11.44
CA GLY A 45 -17.56 -18.22 12.49
C GLY A 45 -17.50 -16.70 12.24
N PRO A 46 -16.33 -16.06 12.24
CA PRO A 46 -16.20 -14.61 11.98
C PRO A 46 -16.75 -14.15 10.62
N CYS A 47 -16.96 -15.07 9.68
CA CYS A 47 -17.47 -14.81 8.34
C CYS A 47 -18.93 -15.21 8.13
N ALA A 48 -19.66 -15.55 9.18
CA ALA A 48 -21.07 -15.99 9.09
C ALA A 48 -22.00 -14.93 8.47
N SER A 49 -21.70 -13.64 8.68
CA SER A 49 -22.44 -12.50 8.11
C SER A 49 -21.74 -11.89 6.89
N GLY A 50 -20.89 -12.66 6.20
CA GLY A 50 -20.10 -12.21 5.06
C GLY A 50 -18.60 -12.32 5.29
N HIS A 51 -17.85 -12.37 4.19
CA HIS A 51 -16.40 -12.53 4.27
C HIS A 51 -15.72 -11.34 4.98
N ARG A 52 -14.96 -11.65 6.02
CA ARG A 52 -14.10 -10.68 6.72
C ARG A 52 -12.64 -10.84 6.29
N LYS A 53 -12.08 -9.75 5.77
CA LYS A 53 -10.67 -9.66 5.40
C LYS A 53 -9.77 -9.75 6.66
N TRP A 54 -8.48 -9.99 6.44
CA TRP A 54 -7.48 -10.07 7.51
C TRP A 54 -7.51 -8.80 8.42
N GLU A 55 -7.64 -7.60 7.84
CA GLU A 55 -7.71 -6.33 8.56
C GLU A 55 -8.88 -6.27 9.55
N GLN A 56 -10.06 -6.74 9.15
CA GLN A 56 -11.26 -6.82 9.99
C GLN A 56 -11.20 -7.92 11.05
N ARG A 57 -10.27 -8.86 10.90
CA ARG A 57 -10.03 -10.00 11.82
C ARG A 57 -8.86 -9.77 12.74
N ALA A 58 -8.05 -8.76 12.50
CA ALA A 58 -6.96 -8.35 13.36
C ALA A 58 -7.51 -7.94 14.74
N THR A 59 -6.75 -8.18 15.80
CA THR A 59 -7.25 -8.06 17.18
C THR A 59 -6.14 -7.69 18.15
N THR A 60 -6.53 -7.03 19.25
CA THR A 60 -5.69 -6.82 20.43
C THR A 60 -6.10 -7.75 21.59
N ASN A 61 -7.16 -8.58 21.40
CA ASN A 61 -7.65 -9.47 22.44
C ASN A 61 -6.64 -10.62 22.71
N PRO A 62 -6.09 -10.72 23.94
CA PRO A 62 -5.02 -11.68 24.25
C PRO A 62 -5.48 -13.14 24.14
N ASP A 63 -6.73 -13.46 24.44
CA ASP A 63 -7.21 -14.85 24.38
C ASP A 63 -7.36 -15.32 22.93
N ARG A 64 -7.82 -14.45 22.03
CA ARG A 64 -7.86 -14.74 20.62
C ARG A 64 -6.44 -14.89 20.03
N ILE A 65 -5.48 -14.11 20.52
CA ILE A 65 -4.07 -14.21 20.13
C ILE A 65 -3.52 -15.55 20.60
N ARG A 66 -3.65 -15.92 21.88
CA ARG A 66 -3.21 -17.21 22.43
C ARG A 66 -3.83 -18.35 21.64
N ALA A 67 -5.14 -18.35 21.43
CA ALA A 67 -5.83 -19.39 20.67
C ALA A 67 -5.33 -19.53 19.22
N ALA A 68 -4.86 -18.46 18.60
CA ALA A 68 -4.29 -18.52 17.24
C ALA A 68 -2.87 -19.11 17.24
N TRP A 69 -1.97 -18.55 18.07
CA TRP A 69 -0.55 -18.93 18.05
C TRP A 69 -0.25 -20.29 18.70
N THR A 70 -1.17 -20.88 19.48
CA THR A 70 -1.06 -22.29 19.92
C THR A 70 -1.21 -23.29 18.78
N ARG A 71 -1.83 -22.91 17.66
CA ARG A 71 -2.08 -23.81 16.53
C ARG A 71 -0.84 -24.02 15.65
N ALA A 72 -0.04 -22.96 15.44
CA ALA A 72 1.15 -23.00 14.61
C ALA A 72 2.10 -21.82 14.93
N PRO A 73 3.40 -21.89 14.55
CA PRO A 73 4.36 -20.82 14.73
C PRO A 73 4.15 -19.71 13.69
N TYR A 74 3.01 -19.03 13.76
CA TYR A 74 2.67 -17.94 12.85
C TYR A 74 3.56 -16.73 13.06
N ASN A 75 4.07 -16.15 11.97
CA ASN A 75 4.60 -14.80 12.00
C ASN A 75 3.50 -13.81 12.37
N VAL A 76 3.88 -12.64 12.84
CA VAL A 76 2.97 -11.62 13.36
C VAL A 76 2.78 -10.51 12.32
N GLY A 77 1.56 -10.33 11.83
CA GLY A 77 1.16 -9.17 11.04
C GLY A 77 0.53 -8.12 11.93
N VAL A 78 0.90 -6.85 11.78
CA VAL A 78 0.24 -5.70 12.42
C VAL A 78 -0.58 -4.97 11.36
N ALA A 79 -1.89 -4.94 11.53
CA ALA A 79 -2.81 -4.17 10.70
C ALA A 79 -2.68 -2.69 11.00
N THR A 80 -2.06 -1.92 10.13
CA THR A 80 -1.69 -0.52 10.42
C THR A 80 -2.91 0.38 10.60
N GLY A 81 -3.93 0.27 9.75
CA GLY A 81 -5.14 1.07 9.86
C GLY A 81 -5.88 0.92 11.20
N PRO A 82 -6.33 -0.30 11.58
CA PRO A 82 -6.99 -0.54 12.88
C PRO A 82 -6.12 -0.21 14.09
N SER A 83 -4.80 -0.21 13.94
CA SER A 83 -3.84 0.14 15.00
C SER A 83 -3.61 1.65 15.13
N GLY A 84 -4.25 2.48 14.30
CA GLY A 84 -3.97 3.92 14.26
C GLY A 84 -2.54 4.25 13.86
N LEU A 85 -1.91 3.37 13.06
CA LEU A 85 -0.51 3.52 12.64
C LEU A 85 -0.39 3.97 11.18
N LEU A 86 0.65 4.76 10.94
CA LEU A 86 1.31 4.88 9.66
C LEU A 86 2.73 4.38 9.81
N VAL A 87 3.14 3.42 8.98
CA VAL A 87 4.51 2.92 8.96
C VAL A 87 5.19 3.36 7.68
N ILE A 88 6.36 3.98 7.81
CA ILE A 88 7.27 4.25 6.69
C ILE A 88 8.15 3.02 6.50
N ASP A 89 8.09 2.43 5.33
CA ASP A 89 8.83 1.25 4.91
C ASP A 89 10.01 1.72 4.03
N LEU A 90 11.22 1.58 4.54
CA LEU A 90 12.46 2.01 3.93
C LEU A 90 13.17 0.80 3.36
N ASP A 91 13.02 0.59 2.06
CA ASP A 91 13.62 -0.56 1.38
C ASP A 91 15.10 -0.35 1.01
N LYS A 92 15.79 -1.47 0.80
CA LYS A 92 17.10 -1.47 0.16
C LYS A 92 16.99 -1.71 -1.34
N PRO A 93 17.93 -1.18 -2.15
CA PRO A 93 18.04 -1.54 -3.56
C PRO A 93 18.14 -3.06 -3.72
N LYS A 94 17.61 -3.58 -4.82
CA LYS A 94 17.81 -4.98 -5.19
C LYS A 94 19.24 -5.19 -5.71
N ASP A 95 19.76 -6.41 -5.58
CA ASP A 95 21.16 -6.77 -5.90
C ASP A 95 21.65 -6.39 -7.31
N ASN A 96 20.76 -6.08 -8.25
CA ASN A 96 21.08 -5.63 -9.61
C ASN A 96 21.17 -4.09 -9.76
N SER A 97 21.06 -3.34 -8.68
CA SER A 97 21.23 -1.88 -8.69
C SER A 97 22.72 -1.53 -8.66
N SER A 98 23.09 -0.35 -9.20
CA SER A 98 24.46 0.17 -9.05
C SER A 98 24.82 0.22 -7.55
N MET A 99 26.10 -0.09 -7.21
CA MET A 99 26.57 -0.09 -5.82
C MET A 99 26.35 1.25 -5.09
N ASP A 100 26.19 2.33 -5.86
CA ASP A 100 25.96 3.70 -5.37
C ASP A 100 24.48 4.10 -5.29
N ALA A 101 23.54 3.20 -5.60
CA ALA A 101 22.10 3.53 -5.54
C ALA A 101 21.68 3.84 -4.09
N PRO A 102 21.07 5.00 -3.83
CA PRO A 102 20.64 5.37 -2.49
C PRO A 102 19.59 4.38 -1.98
N CYS A 103 19.72 3.94 -0.74
CA CYS A 103 18.67 3.13 -0.08
C CYS A 103 17.55 4.05 0.45
N GLY A 104 16.36 3.47 0.70
CA GLY A 104 15.22 4.22 1.23
C GLY A 104 15.53 5.00 2.51
N ALA A 105 16.46 4.51 3.36
CA ALA A 105 16.89 5.23 4.55
C ALA A 105 17.67 6.51 4.20
N ALA A 106 18.53 6.49 3.19
CA ALA A 106 19.25 7.67 2.70
C ALA A 106 18.28 8.67 2.03
N THR A 107 17.35 8.16 1.21
CA THR A 107 16.29 8.96 0.58
C THR A 107 15.43 9.67 1.63
N PHE A 108 14.99 8.96 2.66
CA PHE A 108 14.16 9.53 3.73
C PHE A 108 14.93 10.53 4.58
N LYS A 109 16.20 10.24 4.91
CA LYS A 109 17.10 11.19 5.62
C LYS A 109 17.24 12.49 4.84
N ALA A 110 17.53 12.41 3.54
CA ALA A 110 17.66 13.60 2.68
C ALA A 110 16.34 14.38 2.57
N LEU A 111 15.18 13.72 2.60
CA LEU A 111 13.89 14.38 2.66
C LEU A 111 13.71 15.15 3.98
N CYS A 112 14.02 14.53 5.12
CA CYS A 112 13.97 15.19 6.42
C CYS A 112 14.84 16.45 6.45
N GLU A 113 16.09 16.34 6.02
CA GLU A 113 17.04 17.46 5.95
C GLU A 113 16.54 18.61 5.07
N ARG A 114 16.02 18.29 3.87
CA ARG A 114 15.41 19.32 2.98
C ARG A 114 14.17 19.98 3.60
N SER A 115 13.47 19.28 4.46
CA SER A 115 12.32 19.81 5.19
C SER A 115 12.70 20.53 6.49
N GLY A 116 14.00 20.67 6.79
CA GLY A 116 14.50 21.32 7.99
C GLY A 116 14.35 20.48 9.28
N HIS A 117 14.25 19.16 9.16
CA HIS A 117 14.00 18.25 10.28
C HIS A 117 15.04 17.14 10.37
N ALA A 118 15.30 16.67 11.58
CA ALA A 118 16.01 15.41 11.81
C ALA A 118 15.09 14.21 11.51
N VAL A 119 15.68 13.04 11.23
CA VAL A 119 14.92 11.79 11.17
C VAL A 119 14.27 11.54 12.54
N PRO A 120 12.93 11.43 12.62
CA PRO A 120 12.24 11.30 13.89
C PRO A 120 12.71 10.07 14.68
N ASP A 121 12.89 10.23 15.99
CA ASP A 121 13.16 9.11 16.87
C ASP A 121 11.84 8.45 17.28
N THR A 122 11.57 7.28 16.70
CA THR A 122 10.33 6.53 16.85
C THR A 122 10.62 5.04 16.95
N TYR A 123 9.62 4.21 17.25
CA TYR A 123 9.78 2.76 17.23
C TYR A 123 10.20 2.28 15.84
N ARG A 124 11.25 1.48 15.79
CA ARG A 124 11.88 1.00 14.55
C ARG A 124 12.06 -0.50 14.55
N VAL A 125 11.84 -1.09 13.38
CA VAL A 125 12.08 -2.51 13.14
C VAL A 125 13.02 -2.66 11.94
N ARG A 126 14.08 -3.47 12.09
CA ARG A 126 14.87 -3.95 10.96
C ARG A 126 14.10 -5.05 10.26
N THR A 127 13.92 -4.93 8.94
CA THR A 127 13.26 -5.96 8.14
C THR A 127 14.23 -7.08 7.76
N ALA A 128 13.68 -8.23 7.37
CA ALA A 128 14.48 -9.38 6.92
C ALA A 128 15.44 -9.08 5.76
N SER A 129 15.09 -8.11 4.89
CA SER A 129 15.92 -7.63 3.78
C SER A 129 16.86 -6.48 4.18
N SER A 130 17.08 -6.28 5.48
CA SER A 130 17.92 -5.19 6.03
C SER A 130 17.40 -3.77 5.74
N GLY A 131 16.15 -3.62 5.33
CA GLY A 131 15.41 -2.37 5.32
C GLY A 131 14.98 -1.96 6.73
N ARG A 132 14.14 -0.95 6.84
CA ARG A 132 13.63 -0.45 8.13
C ARG A 132 12.18 -0.04 8.04
N HIS A 133 11.40 -0.40 9.06
CA HIS A 133 10.09 0.19 9.32
C HIS A 133 10.22 1.27 10.40
N LEU A 134 9.67 2.46 10.16
CA LEU A 134 9.50 3.52 11.16
C LEU A 134 8.01 3.65 11.47
N TYR A 135 7.62 3.50 12.73
CA TYR A 135 6.23 3.49 13.15
C TYR A 135 5.83 4.85 13.69
N PHE A 136 4.69 5.36 13.22
CA PHE A 136 4.10 6.61 13.68
C PHE A 136 2.65 6.39 14.04
N THR A 137 2.14 7.07 15.06
CA THR A 137 0.70 7.18 15.28
C THR A 137 0.12 8.15 14.26
N ALA A 138 -0.91 7.70 13.55
CA ALA A 138 -1.64 8.56 12.61
C ALA A 138 -2.44 9.61 13.39
N PRO A 139 -2.61 10.83 12.86
CA PRO A 139 -3.46 11.83 13.49
C PRO A 139 -4.91 11.36 13.58
N ASP A 140 -5.62 11.76 14.64
CA ASP A 140 -7.02 11.42 14.86
C ASP A 140 -7.88 11.84 13.66
N GLY A 141 -8.73 10.92 13.22
CA GLY A 141 -9.60 11.14 12.07
C GLY A 141 -8.90 11.08 10.70
N ALA A 142 -7.57 11.05 10.64
CA ALA A 142 -6.84 10.92 9.38
C ALA A 142 -6.88 9.48 8.86
N ARG A 143 -7.32 9.30 7.62
CA ARG A 143 -7.32 8.01 6.94
C ARG A 143 -6.22 7.95 5.89
N LEU A 144 -4.97 7.95 6.34
CA LEU A 144 -3.81 7.79 5.48
C LEU A 144 -3.77 6.35 4.94
N THR A 145 -3.51 6.21 3.65
CA THR A 145 -3.48 4.90 2.95
C THR A 145 -2.05 4.52 2.59
N ASN A 146 -1.89 3.32 2.02
CA ASN A 146 -0.61 2.89 1.49
C ASN A 146 -0.20 3.77 0.31
N THR A 147 1.09 4.12 0.26
CA THR A 147 1.71 4.73 -0.93
C THR A 147 2.94 3.96 -1.34
N ALA A 148 3.33 4.07 -2.60
CA ALA A 148 4.58 3.54 -3.11
C ALA A 148 5.33 4.67 -3.82
N GLY A 149 6.56 4.95 -3.37
CA GLY A 149 7.41 5.97 -3.94
C GLY A 149 6.93 7.43 -3.83
N THR A 150 5.79 7.71 -3.18
CA THR A 150 5.23 9.06 -3.06
C THR A 150 6.10 9.96 -2.19
N VAL A 151 6.71 9.41 -1.16
CA VAL A 151 7.61 10.13 -0.23
C VAL A 151 9.02 10.23 -0.81
N GLY A 152 9.41 9.25 -1.63
CA GLY A 152 10.70 9.17 -2.29
C GLY A 152 10.99 7.75 -2.78
N GLU A 153 12.04 7.59 -3.56
CA GLU A 153 12.44 6.28 -4.06
C GLU A 153 12.78 5.32 -2.90
N LEU A 154 12.29 4.07 -2.97
CA LEU A 154 12.44 3.05 -1.93
C LEU A 154 11.85 3.45 -0.56
N VAL A 155 10.89 4.39 -0.56
CA VAL A 155 10.16 4.84 0.61
C VAL A 155 8.67 4.65 0.38
N ASP A 156 8.14 3.58 0.95
CA ASP A 156 6.72 3.24 0.91
C ASP A 156 6.03 3.61 2.23
N THR A 157 4.71 3.71 2.19
CA THR A 157 3.92 3.83 3.43
C THR A 157 2.91 2.71 3.55
N ARG A 158 2.64 2.30 4.80
CA ARG A 158 1.61 1.34 5.15
C ARG A 158 0.66 1.98 6.18
N GLY A 159 -0.55 2.28 5.73
CA GLY A 159 -1.64 2.86 6.52
C GLY A 159 -2.92 2.01 6.43
N TRP A 160 -4.07 2.62 6.24
CA TRP A 160 -5.34 1.91 6.06
C TRP A 160 -5.30 0.99 4.83
N GLY A 161 -5.72 -0.27 5.00
CA GLY A 161 -5.62 -1.32 3.99
C GLY A 161 -4.23 -1.95 3.88
N GLY A 162 -3.29 -1.57 4.76
CA GLY A 162 -1.93 -2.08 4.84
C GLY A 162 -1.64 -2.85 6.11
N TYR A 163 -0.52 -3.56 6.09
CA TYR A 163 0.06 -4.21 7.26
C TYR A 163 1.57 -4.28 7.14
N VAL A 164 2.22 -4.49 8.26
CA VAL A 164 3.64 -4.77 8.35
C VAL A 164 3.90 -6.07 9.11
N VAL A 165 5.07 -6.65 8.89
CA VAL A 165 5.55 -7.80 9.67
C VAL A 165 6.20 -7.27 10.95
N ALA A 166 5.73 -7.74 12.10
CA ALA A 166 6.24 -7.30 13.39
C ALA A 166 7.61 -7.88 13.73
N ALA A 167 8.34 -7.21 14.62
CA ALA A 167 9.53 -7.75 15.25
C ALA A 167 9.24 -9.10 15.94
N GLY A 168 10.22 -9.98 15.98
CA GLY A 168 10.10 -11.36 16.46
C GLY A 168 9.71 -12.35 15.36
N SER A 169 9.18 -11.87 14.22
CA SER A 169 8.89 -12.71 13.05
C SER A 169 10.16 -13.05 12.26
N THR A 170 10.13 -14.18 11.54
CA THR A 170 11.27 -14.64 10.74
C THR A 170 10.81 -15.11 9.36
N THR A 171 11.62 -14.84 8.34
CA THR A 171 11.44 -15.35 6.97
C THR A 171 12.73 -16.04 6.50
N PRO A 172 12.74 -16.77 5.38
CA PRO A 172 13.98 -17.31 4.83
C PRO A 172 15.08 -16.28 4.58
N THR A 173 14.69 -15.01 4.34
CA THR A 173 15.64 -13.90 4.13
C THR A 173 16.26 -13.43 5.45
N GLY A 174 15.60 -13.61 6.58
CA GLY A 174 16.09 -13.19 7.89
C GLY A 174 14.97 -12.83 8.88
N PRO A 175 15.36 -12.40 10.09
CA PRO A 175 14.43 -11.98 11.14
C PRO A 175 13.96 -10.53 10.95
N TYR A 176 12.85 -10.22 11.61
CA TYR A 176 12.40 -8.87 11.89
C TYR A 176 12.74 -8.51 13.33
N GLU A 177 13.51 -7.46 13.54
CA GLU A 177 14.08 -7.13 14.85
C GLU A 177 13.77 -5.69 15.27
N ALA A 178 13.29 -5.52 16.49
CA ALA A 178 13.19 -4.19 17.07
C ALA A 178 14.60 -3.60 17.24
N LEU A 179 14.83 -2.39 16.70
CA LEU A 179 16.13 -1.72 16.76
C LEU A 179 16.21 -0.74 17.93
N CYS A 180 15.25 0.13 18.03
CA CYS A 180 15.22 1.19 19.04
C CYS A 180 13.83 1.81 19.08
N GLY A 181 13.63 2.70 20.05
CA GLY A 181 12.36 3.35 20.31
C GLY A 181 11.43 2.47 21.13
N SER A 182 10.90 3.02 22.19
CA SER A 182 9.92 2.33 23.05
C SER A 182 8.51 2.50 22.52
N VAL A 183 8.22 3.61 21.84
CA VAL A 183 6.88 4.01 21.39
C VAL A 183 6.89 4.52 19.94
N ALA A 184 5.77 4.36 19.27
CA ALA A 184 5.49 5.05 18.02
C ALA A 184 5.10 6.49 18.35
N VAL A 185 5.87 7.48 17.88
CA VAL A 185 5.56 8.90 18.09
C VAL A 185 4.52 9.38 17.09
N SER A 186 3.92 10.53 17.34
CA SER A 186 2.97 11.15 16.42
C SER A 186 3.61 11.43 15.06
N LEU A 187 2.85 11.21 13.98
CA LEU A 187 3.32 11.52 12.63
C LEU A 187 3.60 13.03 12.51
N PRO A 188 4.83 13.45 12.16
CA PRO A 188 5.15 14.86 12.00
C PRO A 188 4.23 15.56 10.98
N GLY A 189 3.76 16.78 11.29
CA GLY A 189 2.82 17.51 10.45
C GLY A 189 3.33 17.77 9.04
N TRP A 190 4.62 18.03 8.86
CA TRP A 190 5.23 18.19 7.53
C TRP A 190 5.15 16.90 6.69
N LEU A 191 5.33 15.74 7.31
CA LEU A 191 5.24 14.45 6.64
C LEU A 191 3.77 14.09 6.34
N GLN A 192 2.86 14.41 7.25
CA GLN A 192 1.43 14.30 7.02
C GLN A 192 1.00 15.13 5.79
N SER A 193 1.50 16.35 5.63
CA SER A 193 1.17 17.23 4.50
C SER A 193 1.60 16.63 3.15
N ILE A 194 2.72 15.90 3.10
CA ILE A 194 3.16 15.19 1.90
C ILE A 194 2.23 14.02 1.56
N LEU A 195 1.70 13.33 2.59
CA LEU A 195 0.91 12.13 2.46
C LEU A 195 -0.60 12.40 2.32
N GLN A 196 -1.05 13.55 2.77
CA GLN A 196 -2.44 13.95 2.54
C GLN A 196 -2.60 14.39 1.08
N PRO A 197 -3.64 13.89 0.38
CA PRO A 197 -4.04 14.51 -0.88
C PRO A 197 -4.30 15.99 -0.59
N ALA A 198 -3.77 16.88 -1.42
CA ALA A 198 -4.07 18.31 -1.31
C ALA A 198 -5.58 18.49 -1.08
N PRO A 199 -5.99 19.34 -0.12
CA PRO A 199 -7.41 19.58 0.12
C PRO A 199 -8.03 20.00 -1.20
N ARG A 200 -8.98 19.19 -1.68
CA ARG A 200 -9.78 19.58 -2.83
C ARG A 200 -10.64 20.75 -2.34
N THR A 201 -10.20 21.97 -2.61
CA THR A 201 -11.06 23.14 -2.48
C THR A 201 -12.28 22.86 -3.35
N SER A 202 -13.42 22.67 -2.70
CA SER A 202 -14.72 22.58 -3.38
C SER A 202 -15.09 23.99 -3.87
N GLN A 203 -14.38 24.46 -4.90
CA GLN A 203 -14.91 25.55 -5.69
C GLN A 203 -15.90 24.93 -6.67
N ALA A 204 -17.12 25.43 -6.64
CA ALA A 204 -18.10 25.14 -7.68
C ALA A 204 -17.45 25.40 -9.05
N PRO A 205 -17.57 24.51 -10.03
CA PRO A 205 -16.88 24.64 -11.30
C PRO A 205 -17.38 25.89 -12.04
N SER A 206 -16.54 26.91 -12.11
CA SER A 206 -16.73 27.98 -13.10
C SER A 206 -16.44 27.44 -14.50
N THR A 207 -17.03 28.01 -15.53
CA THR A 207 -16.84 27.57 -16.94
C THR A 207 -15.36 27.54 -17.37
N ALA A 208 -14.49 28.33 -16.73
CA ALA A 208 -13.03 28.29 -16.92
C ALA A 208 -12.39 27.01 -16.41
N THR A 209 -12.97 26.36 -15.38
CA THR A 209 -12.43 25.12 -14.76
C THR A 209 -12.66 23.88 -15.63
N LEU A 210 -13.70 23.86 -16.46
CA LEU A 210 -13.99 22.75 -17.38
C LEU A 210 -12.93 22.63 -18.48
N GLY A 211 -12.43 23.75 -18.99
CA GLY A 211 -11.36 23.74 -19.99
C GLY A 211 -10.01 23.29 -19.44
N GLN A 212 -9.71 23.61 -18.18
CA GLN A 212 -8.50 23.17 -17.50
C GLN A 212 -8.55 21.67 -17.12
N SER A 213 -9.71 21.15 -16.67
CA SER A 213 -9.90 19.75 -16.37
C SER A 213 -9.68 18.86 -17.60
N ARG A 214 -10.22 19.27 -18.74
CA ARG A 214 -10.05 18.55 -20.01
C ARG A 214 -8.61 18.55 -20.50
N ARG A 215 -7.91 19.70 -20.45
CA ARG A 215 -6.48 19.78 -20.79
C ARG A 215 -5.61 18.90 -19.90
N TYR A 216 -5.90 18.84 -18.61
CA TYR A 216 -5.21 17.97 -17.69
C TYR A 216 -5.46 16.50 -18.02
N ALA A 217 -6.68 16.11 -18.36
CA ALA A 217 -7.05 14.77 -18.76
C ALA A 217 -6.35 14.36 -20.07
N ASP A 218 -6.25 15.26 -21.06
CA ASP A 218 -5.53 15.02 -22.32
C ASP A 218 -4.02 14.83 -22.10
N VAL A 219 -3.40 15.64 -21.23
CA VAL A 219 -1.98 15.48 -20.84
C VAL A 219 -1.75 14.14 -20.12
N ALA A 220 -2.66 13.76 -19.22
CA ALA A 220 -2.59 12.49 -18.52
C ALA A 220 -2.71 11.30 -19.50
N LEU A 221 -3.63 11.38 -20.46
CA LEU A 221 -3.80 10.36 -21.51
C LEU A 221 -2.52 10.18 -22.32
N ALA A 222 -1.95 11.28 -22.81
CA ALA A 222 -0.72 11.23 -23.59
C ALA A 222 0.48 10.70 -22.79
N SER A 223 0.55 11.00 -21.50
CA SER A 223 1.60 10.50 -20.61
C SER A 223 1.47 9.00 -20.37
N GLU A 224 0.27 8.52 -20.03
CA GLU A 224 0.03 7.11 -19.77
C GLU A 224 0.19 6.24 -21.02
N ALA A 225 -0.24 6.73 -22.20
CA ALA A 225 -0.03 6.03 -23.46
C ALA A 225 1.47 5.84 -23.78
N ARG A 226 2.30 6.86 -23.55
CA ARG A 226 3.76 6.76 -23.70
C ARG A 226 4.37 5.77 -22.69
N ASN A 227 3.93 5.82 -21.43
CA ASN A 227 4.40 4.89 -20.41
C ASN A 227 4.11 3.43 -20.76
N VAL A 228 2.93 3.17 -21.34
CA VAL A 228 2.56 1.83 -21.83
C VAL A 228 3.43 1.43 -23.01
N ALA A 229 3.60 2.32 -24.01
CA ALA A 229 4.39 2.03 -25.20
C ALA A 229 5.88 1.74 -24.90
N SER A 230 6.43 2.33 -23.84
CA SER A 230 7.81 2.11 -23.40
C SER A 230 7.99 0.95 -22.42
N ALA A 231 6.92 0.20 -22.10
CA ALA A 231 6.97 -0.85 -21.08
C ALA A 231 7.81 -2.06 -21.54
N GLN A 232 8.69 -2.52 -20.66
CA GLN A 232 9.58 -3.63 -20.94
C GLN A 232 8.86 -4.99 -20.92
N PRO A 233 9.39 -6.01 -21.64
CA PRO A 233 8.88 -7.38 -21.57
C PRO A 233 8.69 -7.85 -20.11
N GLY A 234 7.57 -8.55 -19.82
CA GLY A 234 7.19 -9.00 -18.49
C GLY A 234 6.45 -7.95 -17.63
N GLY A 235 6.47 -6.66 -18.03
CA GLY A 235 5.74 -5.57 -17.35
C GLY A 235 4.62 -4.92 -18.15
N ARG A 236 4.47 -5.28 -19.42
CA ARG A 236 3.60 -4.63 -20.42
C ARG A 236 2.12 -4.63 -20.02
N GLU A 237 1.59 -5.81 -19.69
CA GLU A 237 0.18 -5.95 -19.26
C GLU A 237 -0.10 -5.20 -17.96
N ALA A 238 0.83 -5.25 -17.00
CA ALA A 238 0.71 -4.52 -15.75
C ALA A 238 0.77 -2.99 -15.95
N ALA A 239 1.56 -2.50 -16.91
CA ALA A 239 1.60 -1.09 -17.28
C ALA A 239 0.28 -0.66 -17.91
N LEU A 240 -0.24 -1.43 -18.88
CA LEU A 240 -1.53 -1.18 -19.52
C LEU A 240 -2.69 -1.18 -18.51
N PHE A 241 -2.70 -2.15 -17.59
CA PHE A 241 -3.72 -2.24 -16.54
C PHE A 241 -3.68 -1.02 -15.62
N ARG A 242 -2.51 -0.59 -15.17
CA ARG A 242 -2.36 0.61 -14.31
C ARG A 242 -2.81 1.88 -15.02
N ALA A 243 -2.40 2.08 -16.27
CA ALA A 243 -2.78 3.22 -17.10
C ALA A 243 -4.30 3.29 -17.28
N ALA A 244 -4.94 2.18 -17.64
CA ALA A 244 -6.40 2.10 -17.78
C ALA A 244 -7.12 2.41 -16.45
N ARG A 245 -6.59 1.91 -15.31
CA ARG A 245 -7.12 2.24 -13.98
C ARG A 245 -6.99 3.72 -13.64
N ALA A 246 -5.89 4.36 -13.99
CA ALA A 246 -5.65 5.77 -13.75
C ALA A 246 -6.56 6.66 -14.60
N LEU A 247 -6.75 6.31 -15.88
CA LEU A 247 -7.54 7.11 -16.83
C LEU A 247 -9.05 6.88 -16.69
N GLY A 248 -9.50 5.74 -16.20
CA GLY A 248 -10.92 5.42 -16.05
C GLY A 248 -11.70 6.41 -15.17
N ARG A 249 -11.04 7.13 -14.26
CA ARG A 249 -11.65 8.22 -13.50
C ARG A 249 -12.07 9.40 -14.39
N PHE A 250 -11.27 9.75 -15.40
CA PHE A 250 -11.60 10.83 -16.33
C PHE A 250 -12.75 10.44 -17.26
N VAL A 251 -12.86 9.14 -17.59
CA VAL A 251 -14.01 8.61 -18.31
C VAL A 251 -15.27 8.68 -17.45
N ALA A 252 -15.20 8.29 -16.18
CA ALA A 252 -16.31 8.37 -15.24
C ALA A 252 -16.80 9.79 -15.01
N TRP A 253 -15.91 10.76 -15.05
CA TRP A 253 -16.21 12.19 -14.87
C TRP A 253 -16.66 12.89 -16.16
N GLY A 254 -16.50 12.23 -17.31
CA GLY A 254 -16.85 12.79 -18.63
C GLY A 254 -15.79 13.74 -19.21
N ASP A 255 -14.58 13.78 -18.61
CA ASP A 255 -13.45 14.59 -19.09
C ASP A 255 -12.82 13.98 -20.37
N LEU A 256 -12.82 12.63 -20.50
CA LEU A 256 -12.36 11.90 -21.67
C LEU A 256 -13.42 10.92 -22.18
N PRO A 257 -13.65 10.83 -23.50
CA PRO A 257 -14.46 9.78 -24.07
C PRO A 257 -13.80 8.40 -23.89
N ARG A 258 -14.58 7.40 -23.52
CA ARG A 258 -14.07 6.05 -23.29
C ARG A 258 -13.29 5.47 -24.48
N HIS A 259 -13.84 5.62 -25.69
CA HIS A 259 -13.21 5.08 -26.91
C HIS A 259 -11.85 5.72 -27.20
N VAL A 260 -11.65 7.00 -26.87
CA VAL A 260 -10.35 7.69 -27.04
C VAL A 260 -9.31 7.11 -26.09
N VAL A 261 -9.69 6.82 -24.85
CA VAL A 261 -8.79 6.17 -23.87
C VAL A 261 -8.47 4.73 -24.30
N GLU A 262 -9.47 3.97 -24.73
CA GLU A 262 -9.28 2.60 -25.22
C GLU A 262 -8.35 2.56 -26.42
N GLN A 263 -8.54 3.44 -27.41
CA GLN A 263 -7.71 3.51 -28.61
C GLN A 263 -6.25 3.87 -28.27
N ALA A 264 -6.02 4.95 -27.54
CA ALA A 264 -4.66 5.41 -27.23
C ALA A 264 -3.87 4.38 -26.41
N LEU A 265 -4.52 3.71 -25.45
CA LEU A 265 -3.88 2.68 -24.65
C LEU A 265 -3.69 1.36 -25.41
N GLN A 266 -4.60 1.01 -26.33
CA GLN A 266 -4.43 -0.14 -27.21
C GLN A 266 -3.23 0.06 -28.14
N GLU A 267 -3.13 1.21 -28.80
CA GLU A 267 -1.99 1.58 -29.65
C GLU A 267 -0.66 1.50 -28.87
N GLY A 268 -0.63 2.05 -27.63
CA GLY A 268 0.53 1.94 -26.75
C GLY A 268 0.87 0.51 -26.36
N GLY A 269 -0.13 -0.32 -26.06
CA GLY A 269 0.05 -1.73 -25.71
C GLY A 269 0.57 -2.57 -26.90
N GLU A 270 0.03 -2.35 -28.07
CA GLU A 270 0.47 -3.03 -29.33
C GLU A 270 1.89 -2.58 -29.69
N ALA A 271 2.22 -1.30 -29.57
CA ALA A 271 3.59 -0.79 -29.76
C ALA A 271 4.59 -1.41 -28.77
N ALA A 272 4.16 -1.70 -27.53
CA ALA A 272 4.96 -2.43 -26.56
C ALA A 272 5.07 -3.93 -26.87
N GLY A 273 4.26 -4.48 -27.80
CA GLY A 273 4.27 -5.88 -28.23
C GLY A 273 3.25 -6.78 -27.52
N LEU A 274 2.16 -6.22 -27.01
CA LEU A 274 0.96 -6.97 -26.62
C LEU A 274 0.11 -7.24 -27.87
N SER A 275 -0.61 -8.36 -27.88
CA SER A 275 -1.62 -8.61 -28.91
C SER A 275 -2.87 -7.75 -28.71
N ALA A 276 -3.60 -7.47 -29.79
CA ALA A 276 -4.87 -6.74 -29.71
C ALA A 276 -5.90 -7.42 -28.80
N SER A 277 -5.87 -8.74 -28.65
CA SER A 277 -6.77 -9.49 -27.75
C SER A 277 -6.42 -9.27 -26.28
N GLU A 278 -5.13 -9.30 -25.92
CA GLU A 278 -4.65 -9.00 -24.56
C GLU A 278 -4.97 -7.56 -24.19
N CYS A 279 -4.70 -6.62 -25.08
CA CYS A 279 -5.05 -5.20 -24.86
C CYS A 279 -6.55 -5.04 -24.57
N ARG A 280 -7.42 -5.57 -25.41
CA ARG A 280 -8.88 -5.45 -25.21
C ARG A 280 -9.36 -6.09 -23.91
N SER A 281 -8.84 -7.24 -23.53
CA SER A 281 -9.20 -7.92 -22.29
C SER A 281 -8.83 -7.09 -21.06
N THR A 282 -7.58 -6.63 -21.02
CA THR A 282 -7.02 -5.82 -19.92
C THR A 282 -7.72 -4.46 -19.80
N LEU A 283 -7.93 -3.76 -20.92
CA LEU A 283 -8.61 -2.47 -20.94
C LEU A 283 -10.06 -2.58 -20.46
N ARG A 284 -10.81 -3.58 -20.94
CA ARG A 284 -12.20 -3.83 -20.52
C ARG A 284 -12.29 -4.01 -19.00
N SER A 285 -11.45 -4.87 -18.44
CA SER A 285 -11.45 -5.16 -17.00
C SER A 285 -11.08 -3.92 -16.17
N ALA A 286 -9.97 -3.25 -16.53
CA ALA A 286 -9.44 -2.14 -15.76
C ALA A 286 -10.32 -0.88 -15.83
N LEU A 287 -10.82 -0.53 -17.03
CA LEU A 287 -11.70 0.63 -17.23
C LEU A 287 -13.06 0.41 -16.57
N ASN A 288 -13.71 -0.75 -16.75
CA ASN A 288 -15.00 -1.03 -16.11
C ASN A 288 -14.90 -0.91 -14.60
N TRP A 289 -13.84 -1.48 -14.02
CA TRP A 289 -13.62 -1.38 -12.58
C TRP A 289 -13.43 0.09 -12.16
N SER A 290 -12.57 0.83 -12.85
CA SER A 290 -12.28 2.23 -12.49
C SER A 290 -13.49 3.13 -12.65
N ILE A 291 -14.25 2.99 -13.74
CA ILE A 291 -15.47 3.76 -13.99
C ILE A 291 -16.49 3.50 -12.87
N ALA A 292 -16.76 2.24 -12.53
CA ALA A 292 -17.70 1.88 -11.46
C ALA A 292 -17.32 2.47 -10.09
N HIS A 293 -16.01 2.57 -9.79
CA HIS A 293 -15.52 3.08 -8.49
C HIS A 293 -15.35 4.60 -8.44
N ASN A 294 -15.55 5.32 -9.56
CA ASN A 294 -15.41 6.78 -9.64
C ASN A 294 -16.71 7.52 -10.04
N GLN A 295 -17.86 6.83 -10.14
CA GLN A 295 -19.15 7.43 -10.56
C GLN A 295 -19.71 8.46 -9.56
N ARG A 296 -19.32 8.46 -8.29
CA ARG A 296 -19.89 9.32 -7.23
C ARG A 296 -19.74 10.84 -7.42
N ARG A 297 -18.99 11.31 -8.42
CA ARG A 297 -18.84 12.77 -8.66
C ARG A 297 -20.01 13.37 -9.44
N ARG A 298 -20.83 12.56 -10.10
CA ARG A 298 -21.96 13.02 -10.94
C ARG A 298 -23.26 13.22 -10.14
N GLU A 299 -23.36 12.63 -8.96
CA GLU A 299 -24.58 12.70 -8.12
C GLU A 299 -24.53 13.84 -7.08
N MET A 300 -23.42 14.55 -6.97
CA MET A 300 -23.23 15.66 -6.03
C MET A 300 -23.11 17.05 -6.72
N ALA A 301 -23.42 17.15 -7.99
CA ALA A 301 -23.56 18.36 -8.77
C ALA A 301 -25.01 18.50 -9.25
#